data_cadfa4e61e41c996d9ec554bbc33b5bf
#
_entry.id   cadfa4e61e41c996d9ec554bbc33b5bf
#
_cell.length_a   1.000
_cell.length_b   1.000
_cell.length_c   1.000
_cell.angle_alpha   90.00
_cell.angle_beta   90.00
_cell.angle_gamma   90.00
#
_symmetry.space_group_name_H-M   'P 1'
#
loop_
_entity.id
_entity.type
_entity.pdbx_description
1 polymer ?
#
loop_
_entity_poly.entity_id
_entity_poly.type
_entity_poly.pdbx_seq_one_letter_code
_entity_poly.pdbx_strand_id
1 'polypeptide(L)'
;MNREELIQAADRCVLCALCSSHCPTYLLHREEGESPRGRVMMSAALLRGELQPDSSLEAHLNHCLLCRACEKACPSEVPYAAIIDHARGLLPKPTGAAKLLQWVADKPHLIQGLASTARIWGKAKLPLPSIGAAALQLLPKQHATLQSYYPAEGKKVGSVGLFIGCITRPFDLQTHQSAITLLTQLGYAVTIPHQQQCCGALAQHHGEPQQAKQHALANHTAFATEPLDAVLFTSSGCGAQLIEHGSPDTPYREICDFLAQSPPLAELPLQPLNQEVLLHHPCSLRNTLKG
;
A
#
# COMPACT_ATOMS: atom_id res chain seq x y z
N MET A 1 -4.98 -15.96 10.18
CA MET A 1 -4.36 -17.29 10.48
C MET A 1 -3.68 -17.20 11.85
N ASN A 2 -3.86 -18.21 12.69
CA ASN A 2 -3.12 -18.35 13.94
C ASN A 2 -1.73 -18.99 13.69
N ARG A 3 -0.89 -19.12 14.75
CA ARG A 3 0.48 -19.64 14.61
C ARG A 3 0.52 -21.07 14.07
N GLU A 4 -0.36 -21.93 14.52
CA GLU A 4 -0.44 -23.33 14.09
C GLU A 4 -0.83 -23.45 12.61
N GLU A 5 -1.84 -22.69 12.19
CA GLU A 5 -2.28 -22.62 10.79
C GLU A 5 -1.16 -22.13 9.87
N LEU A 6 -0.33 -21.19 10.33
CA LEU A 6 0.81 -20.67 9.55
C LEU A 6 1.93 -21.73 9.40
N ILE A 7 2.21 -22.50 10.46
CA ILE A 7 3.17 -23.61 10.40
C ILE A 7 2.69 -24.66 9.39
N GLN A 8 1.43 -25.09 9.50
CA GLN A 8 0.83 -26.04 8.55
C GLN A 8 0.84 -25.50 7.12
N ALA A 9 0.61 -24.22 6.93
CA ALA A 9 0.65 -23.58 5.63
C ALA A 9 2.08 -23.53 5.06
N ALA A 10 3.09 -23.30 5.90
CA ALA A 10 4.49 -23.35 5.50
C ALA A 10 4.94 -24.79 5.13
N ASP A 11 4.43 -25.81 5.82
CA ASP A 11 4.71 -27.23 5.54
C ASP A 11 4.16 -27.71 4.20
N ARG A 12 3.28 -26.97 3.56
CA ARG A 12 2.88 -27.24 2.17
C ARG A 12 3.99 -27.00 1.16
N CYS A 13 5.08 -26.33 1.56
CA CYS A 13 6.20 -26.05 0.68
C CYS A 13 7.00 -27.32 0.38
N VAL A 14 6.93 -27.83 -0.84
CA VAL A 14 7.66 -29.00 -1.33
C VAL A 14 9.06 -28.70 -1.86
N LEU A 15 9.58 -27.51 -1.61
CA LEU A 15 10.93 -27.04 -1.97
C LEU A 15 11.27 -27.12 -3.47
N CYS A 16 10.28 -27.14 -4.37
CA CYS A 16 10.45 -27.32 -5.82
C CYS A 16 11.22 -26.19 -6.53
N ALA A 17 11.47 -25.06 -5.87
CA ALA A 17 12.18 -23.89 -6.36
C ALA A 17 11.53 -23.10 -7.51
N LEU A 18 10.31 -23.41 -7.95
CA LEU A 18 9.61 -22.66 -9.00
C LEU A 18 9.46 -21.16 -8.65
N CYS A 19 9.33 -20.83 -7.37
CA CYS A 19 9.24 -19.45 -6.88
C CYS A 19 10.55 -18.66 -7.01
N SER A 20 11.72 -19.33 -7.07
CA SER A 20 13.03 -18.68 -7.01
C SER A 20 13.33 -17.84 -8.26
N SER A 21 12.90 -18.29 -9.44
CA SER A 21 13.05 -17.54 -10.70
C SER A 21 12.21 -16.26 -10.76
N HIS A 22 11.20 -16.15 -9.91
CA HIS A 22 10.32 -14.97 -9.83
C HIS A 22 10.72 -14.00 -8.71
N CYS A 23 11.70 -14.34 -7.88
CA CYS A 23 12.10 -13.54 -6.74
C CYS A 23 13.21 -12.55 -7.10
N PRO A 24 12.98 -11.22 -7.04
CA PRO A 24 14.00 -10.22 -7.39
C PRO A 24 15.21 -10.27 -6.45
N THR A 25 15.03 -10.48 -5.15
CA THR A 25 16.13 -10.54 -4.19
C THR A 25 16.98 -11.80 -4.38
N TYR A 26 16.36 -12.95 -4.66
CA TYR A 26 17.10 -14.15 -5.00
C TYR A 26 17.89 -14.00 -6.31
N LEU A 27 17.29 -13.38 -7.33
CA LEU A 27 17.97 -13.13 -8.61
C LEU A 27 19.19 -12.22 -8.44
N LEU A 28 19.13 -11.28 -7.49
CA LEU A 28 20.22 -10.36 -7.18
C LEU A 28 21.36 -11.03 -6.39
N HIS A 29 21.02 -11.73 -5.31
CA HIS A 29 22.01 -12.24 -4.35
C HIS A 29 22.44 -13.68 -4.63
N ARG A 30 21.58 -14.51 -5.24
CA ARG A 30 21.81 -15.94 -5.51
C ARG A 30 22.06 -16.78 -4.26
N GLU A 31 21.59 -16.33 -3.11
CA GLU A 31 21.69 -17.02 -1.83
C GLU A 31 20.35 -17.64 -1.45
N GLU A 32 20.38 -18.84 -0.84
CA GLU A 32 19.15 -19.55 -0.48
C GLU A 32 18.34 -18.78 0.59
N GLY A 33 18.99 -18.10 1.52
CA GLY A 33 18.33 -17.23 2.52
C GLY A 33 17.50 -16.08 1.89
N GLU A 34 17.86 -15.66 0.67
CA GLU A 34 17.13 -14.65 -0.10
C GLU A 34 16.03 -15.26 -0.98
N SER A 35 15.97 -16.61 -1.09
CA SER A 35 14.94 -17.28 -1.87
C SER A 35 13.60 -17.31 -1.12
N PRO A 36 12.45 -17.37 -1.84
CA PRO A 36 11.15 -17.48 -1.17
C PRO A 36 11.02 -18.75 -0.34
N ARG A 37 11.47 -19.89 -0.86
CA ARG A 37 11.41 -21.14 -0.12
C ARG A 37 12.34 -21.13 1.11
N GLY A 38 13.53 -20.55 1.02
CA GLY A 38 14.43 -20.37 2.16
C GLY A 38 13.80 -19.52 3.24
N ARG A 39 13.14 -18.42 2.85
CA ARG A 39 12.39 -17.58 3.80
C ARG A 39 11.19 -18.30 4.43
N VAL A 40 10.47 -19.14 3.68
CA VAL A 40 9.40 -19.98 4.24
C VAL A 40 9.96 -20.93 5.29
N MET A 41 11.08 -21.60 5.01
CA MET A 41 11.73 -22.52 5.95
C MET A 41 12.21 -21.81 7.21
N MET A 42 12.91 -20.67 7.06
CA MET A 42 13.34 -19.85 8.22
C MET A 42 12.16 -19.35 9.04
N SER A 43 11.10 -18.89 8.38
CA SER A 43 9.89 -18.43 9.07
C SER A 43 9.19 -19.57 9.82
N ALA A 44 9.09 -20.75 9.22
CA ALA A 44 8.52 -21.93 9.88
C ALA A 44 9.32 -22.34 11.11
N ALA A 45 10.65 -22.39 11.02
CA ALA A 45 11.53 -22.72 12.14
C ALA A 45 11.44 -21.65 13.26
N LEU A 46 11.35 -20.36 12.90
CA LEU A 46 11.12 -19.28 13.86
C LEU A 46 9.74 -19.42 14.54
N LEU A 47 8.70 -19.73 13.78
CA LEU A 47 7.36 -19.98 14.30
C LEU A 47 7.30 -21.18 15.22
N ARG A 48 8.09 -22.25 14.97
CA ARG A 48 8.20 -23.41 15.86
C ARG A 48 9.04 -23.15 17.11
N GLY A 49 9.82 -22.07 17.14
CA GLY A 49 10.78 -21.78 18.20
C GLY A 49 12.10 -22.57 18.07
N GLU A 50 12.35 -23.16 16.91
CA GLU A 50 13.59 -23.91 16.57
C GLU A 50 14.73 -22.94 16.21
N LEU A 51 14.42 -21.74 15.73
CA LEU A 51 15.35 -20.64 15.49
C LEU A 51 15.06 -19.48 16.44
N GLN A 52 16.12 -18.79 16.85
CA GLN A 52 16.02 -17.52 17.56
C GLN A 52 16.34 -16.38 16.60
N PRO A 53 15.68 -15.20 16.76
CA PRO A 53 16.00 -14.04 15.96
C PRO A 53 17.47 -13.63 16.14
N ASP A 54 18.21 -13.56 15.05
CA ASP A 54 19.53 -12.98 14.98
C ASP A 54 19.61 -11.97 13.81
N SER A 55 20.72 -11.26 13.69
CA SER A 55 20.91 -10.25 12.66
C SER A 55 20.87 -10.78 11.23
N SER A 56 21.27 -12.05 11.03
CA SER A 56 21.24 -12.70 9.71
C SER A 56 19.81 -13.05 9.30
N LEU A 57 19.06 -13.69 10.18
CA LEU A 57 17.64 -13.99 9.96
C LEU A 57 16.82 -12.72 9.73
N GLU A 58 17.07 -11.69 10.56
CA GLU A 58 16.43 -10.38 10.41
C GLU A 58 16.72 -9.77 9.03
N ALA A 59 17.98 -9.77 8.57
CA ALA A 59 18.35 -9.26 7.27
C ALA A 59 17.62 -10.00 6.14
N HIS A 60 17.65 -11.33 6.12
CA HIS A 60 16.99 -12.11 5.08
C HIS A 60 15.48 -11.91 5.02
N LEU A 61 14.80 -11.82 6.17
CA LEU A 61 13.35 -11.57 6.21
C LEU A 61 13.03 -10.13 5.79
N ASN A 62 13.83 -9.14 6.19
CA ASN A 62 13.61 -7.73 5.87
C ASN A 62 13.97 -7.35 4.43
N HIS A 63 14.86 -8.07 3.76
CA HIS A 63 15.16 -7.87 2.34
C HIS A 63 13.97 -8.26 1.44
N CYS A 64 12.99 -9.00 1.94
CA CYS A 64 11.82 -9.35 1.14
C CYS A 64 10.99 -8.11 0.80
N LEU A 65 10.78 -7.87 -0.48
CA LEU A 65 9.99 -6.73 -1.01
C LEU A 65 8.48 -6.93 -0.90
N LEU A 66 8.00 -8.07 -0.42
CA LEU A 66 6.57 -8.44 -0.38
C LEU A 66 5.86 -8.26 -1.73
N CYS A 67 6.59 -8.46 -2.81
CA CYS A 67 6.05 -8.34 -4.17
C CYS A 67 5.10 -9.47 -4.56
N ARG A 68 5.05 -10.58 -3.80
CA ARG A 68 4.16 -11.75 -3.93
C ARG A 68 4.23 -12.49 -5.28
N ALA A 69 5.24 -12.24 -6.10
CA ALA A 69 5.43 -12.96 -7.34
C ALA A 69 5.65 -14.47 -7.10
N CYS A 70 6.32 -14.82 -6.01
CA CYS A 70 6.53 -16.20 -5.57
C CYS A 70 5.23 -16.90 -5.16
N GLU A 71 4.30 -16.20 -4.54
CA GLU A 71 3.00 -16.72 -4.13
C GLU A 71 2.12 -17.04 -5.35
N LYS A 72 2.11 -16.13 -6.35
CA LYS A 72 1.42 -16.36 -7.62
C LYS A 72 1.98 -17.54 -8.41
N ALA A 73 3.29 -17.80 -8.30
CA ALA A 73 3.97 -18.89 -9.00
C ALA A 73 3.94 -20.22 -8.23
N CYS A 74 3.39 -20.28 -7.02
CA CYS A 74 3.45 -21.45 -6.16
C CYS A 74 2.33 -22.45 -6.48
N PRO A 75 2.65 -23.68 -6.97
CA PRO A 75 1.62 -24.68 -7.25
C PRO A 75 1.01 -25.29 -5.97
N SER A 76 1.71 -25.17 -4.83
CA SER A 76 1.23 -25.61 -3.51
C SER A 76 0.45 -24.53 -2.76
N GLU A 77 0.22 -23.39 -3.39
CA GLU A 77 -0.57 -22.27 -2.83
C GLU A 77 -0.13 -21.88 -1.40
N VAL A 78 1.18 -21.80 -1.17
CA VAL A 78 1.73 -21.38 0.12
C VAL A 78 1.40 -19.90 0.31
N PRO A 79 0.70 -19.50 1.39
CA PRO A 79 0.33 -18.11 1.65
C PRO A 79 1.55 -17.33 2.18
N TYR A 80 2.50 -17.09 1.30
CA TYR A 80 3.82 -16.56 1.59
C TYR A 80 3.77 -15.23 2.37
N ALA A 81 2.89 -14.31 1.95
CA ALA A 81 2.78 -13.00 2.58
C ALA A 81 2.38 -13.11 4.06
N ALA A 82 1.38 -13.94 4.37
CA ALA A 82 0.93 -14.16 5.74
C ALA A 82 2.04 -14.76 6.62
N ILE A 83 2.80 -15.72 6.08
CA ILE A 83 3.92 -16.37 6.79
C ILE A 83 5.01 -15.35 7.12
N ILE A 84 5.44 -14.54 6.13
CA ILE A 84 6.50 -13.54 6.31
C ILE A 84 6.08 -12.43 7.26
N ASP A 85 4.87 -11.92 7.14
CA ASP A 85 4.37 -10.84 8.01
C ASP A 85 4.34 -11.29 9.49
N HIS A 86 3.91 -12.53 9.75
CA HIS A 86 3.94 -13.08 11.10
C HIS A 86 5.38 -13.33 11.61
N ALA A 87 6.26 -13.85 10.76
CA ALA A 87 7.65 -14.07 11.12
C ALA A 87 8.34 -12.74 11.47
N ARG A 88 8.10 -11.69 10.69
CA ARG A 88 8.59 -10.33 11.01
C ARG A 88 8.06 -9.80 12.35
N GLY A 89 6.84 -10.18 12.73
CA GLY A 89 6.27 -9.83 14.03
C GLY A 89 7.02 -10.43 15.24
N LEU A 90 7.79 -11.50 15.01
CA LEU A 90 8.63 -12.15 16.03
C LEU A 90 10.05 -11.58 16.09
N LEU A 91 10.45 -10.75 15.11
CA LEU A 91 11.75 -10.09 15.12
C LEU A 91 11.82 -8.98 16.16
N PRO A 92 13.03 -8.58 16.57
CA PRO A 92 13.23 -7.45 17.46
C PRO A 92 12.57 -6.19 16.91
N LYS A 93 11.84 -5.46 17.73
CA LYS A 93 11.18 -4.24 17.33
C LYS A 93 12.20 -3.14 17.03
N PRO A 94 11.95 -2.27 16.04
CA PRO A 94 12.83 -1.16 15.74
C PRO A 94 12.98 -0.24 16.95
N THR A 95 14.19 0.29 17.13
CA THR A 95 14.54 1.21 18.23
C THR A 95 15.04 2.54 17.69
N GLY A 96 15.18 3.54 18.53
CA GLY A 96 15.75 4.84 18.17
C GLY A 96 15.01 5.55 17.03
N ALA A 97 15.77 6.03 16.04
CA ALA A 97 15.23 6.80 14.91
C ALA A 97 14.24 6.00 14.05
N ALA A 98 14.44 4.69 13.88
CA ALA A 98 13.54 3.84 13.11
C ALA A 98 12.15 3.75 13.76
N LYS A 99 12.08 3.62 15.09
CA LYS A 99 10.83 3.66 15.85
C LYS A 99 10.12 5.01 15.71
N LEU A 100 10.88 6.11 15.77
CA LEU A 100 10.32 7.45 15.59
C LEU A 100 9.75 7.63 14.19
N LEU A 101 10.46 7.18 13.15
CA LEU A 101 9.99 7.25 11.76
C LEU A 101 8.72 6.44 11.55
N GLN A 102 8.65 5.23 12.10
CA GLN A 102 7.45 4.40 12.06
C GLN A 102 6.29 5.11 12.76
N TRP A 103 6.50 5.63 13.97
CA TRP A 103 5.49 6.37 14.72
C TRP A 103 4.96 7.60 13.98
N VAL A 104 5.83 8.33 13.26
CA VAL A 104 5.44 9.46 12.40
C VAL A 104 4.63 8.97 11.19
N ALA A 105 5.06 7.87 10.54
CA ALA A 105 4.39 7.30 9.37
C ALA A 105 2.95 6.86 9.67
N ASP A 106 2.69 6.39 10.89
CA ASP A 106 1.36 6.00 11.34
C ASP A 106 0.42 7.20 11.62
N LYS A 107 0.95 8.42 11.59
CA LYS A 107 0.20 9.64 11.92
C LYS A 107 0.12 10.59 10.71
N PRO A 108 -0.89 10.46 9.84
CA PRO A 108 -1.03 11.28 8.63
C PRO A 108 -0.98 12.79 8.89
N HIS A 109 -1.52 13.23 10.02
CA HIS A 109 -1.51 14.65 10.41
C HIS A 109 -0.10 15.17 10.70
N LEU A 110 0.78 14.34 11.29
CA LEU A 110 2.17 14.71 11.51
C LEU A 110 2.95 14.77 10.20
N ILE A 111 2.74 13.82 9.30
CA ILE A 111 3.35 13.84 7.96
C ILE A 111 2.94 15.11 7.22
N GLN A 112 1.67 15.47 7.26
CA GLN A 112 1.15 16.68 6.62
C GLN A 112 1.72 17.95 7.27
N GLY A 113 1.83 18.00 8.59
CA GLY A 113 2.47 19.09 9.34
C GLY A 113 3.94 19.24 8.97
N LEU A 114 4.70 18.15 8.98
CA LEU A 114 6.11 18.12 8.60
C LEU A 114 6.32 18.55 7.14
N ALA A 115 5.48 18.09 6.23
CA ALA A 115 5.52 18.50 4.83
C ALA A 115 5.25 20.00 4.67
N SER A 116 4.32 20.56 5.46
CA SER A 116 4.01 21.99 5.44
C SER A 116 5.15 22.85 6.00
N THR A 117 5.73 22.46 7.13
CA THR A 117 6.89 23.14 7.71
C THR A 117 8.12 23.06 6.79
N ALA A 118 8.38 21.91 6.18
CA ALA A 118 9.46 21.73 5.22
C ALA A 118 9.31 22.64 3.99
N ARG A 119 8.07 22.85 3.50
CA ARG A 119 7.80 23.81 2.41
C ARG A 119 8.11 25.26 2.80
N ILE A 120 7.70 25.68 4.01
CA ILE A 120 7.99 27.03 4.53
C ILE A 120 9.52 27.21 4.62
N TRP A 121 10.22 26.21 5.13
CA TRP A 121 11.68 26.20 5.24
C TRP A 121 12.37 26.31 3.88
N GLY A 122 11.91 25.52 2.89
CA GLY A 122 12.42 25.57 1.52
C GLY A 122 12.23 26.93 0.84
N LYS A 123 11.08 27.60 1.08
CA LYS A 123 10.85 28.97 0.61
C LYS A 123 11.78 29.99 1.25
N ALA A 124 12.15 29.79 2.51
CA ALA A 124 13.06 30.64 3.25
C ALA A 124 14.54 30.45 2.85
N LYS A 125 14.85 29.47 1.96
CA LYS A 125 16.22 29.11 1.50
C LYS A 125 17.21 28.86 2.64
N LEU A 126 16.73 28.36 3.76
CA LEU A 126 17.58 28.02 4.90
C LEU A 126 18.41 26.75 4.60
N PRO A 127 19.67 26.67 5.09
CA PRO A 127 20.50 25.50 4.87
C PRO A 127 19.86 24.25 5.48
N LEU A 128 19.73 23.19 4.68
CA LEU A 128 19.22 21.89 5.09
C LEU A 128 20.31 20.84 4.92
N PRO A 129 20.37 19.82 5.79
CA PRO A 129 21.14 18.63 5.51
C PRO A 129 20.73 18.02 4.16
N SER A 130 21.66 17.36 3.46
CA SER A 130 21.44 16.81 2.11
C SER A 130 20.18 15.96 1.96
N ILE A 131 19.85 15.17 2.98
CA ILE A 131 18.62 14.35 3.03
C ILE A 131 17.36 15.24 3.06
N GLY A 132 17.38 16.33 3.82
CA GLY A 132 16.28 17.29 3.88
C GLY A 132 16.07 18.04 2.56
N ALA A 133 17.13 18.38 1.86
CA ALA A 133 17.07 19.03 0.55
C ALA A 133 16.46 18.10 -0.51
N ALA A 134 16.82 16.81 -0.52
CA ALA A 134 16.23 15.81 -1.40
C ALA A 134 14.71 15.60 -1.11
N ALA A 135 14.34 15.52 0.17
CA ALA A 135 12.93 15.37 0.57
C ALA A 135 12.06 16.58 0.14
N LEU A 136 12.63 17.80 0.16
CA LEU A 136 11.92 19.00 -0.31
C LEU A 136 11.60 18.95 -1.80
N GLN A 137 12.45 18.34 -2.63
CA GLN A 137 12.21 18.21 -4.07
C GLN A 137 11.02 17.28 -4.39
N LEU A 138 10.71 16.36 -3.47
CA LEU A 138 9.56 15.43 -3.61
C LEU A 138 8.22 16.08 -3.20
N LEU A 139 8.26 17.24 -2.52
CA LEU A 139 7.03 17.91 -2.11
C LEU A 139 6.36 18.59 -3.31
N PRO A 140 5.05 18.40 -3.52
CA PRO A 140 4.32 19.10 -4.58
C PRO A 140 4.45 20.62 -4.44
N LYS A 141 4.60 21.30 -5.55
CA LYS A 141 4.70 22.78 -5.58
C LYS A 141 3.39 23.46 -5.16
N GLN A 142 2.27 22.82 -5.43
CA GLN A 142 0.94 23.32 -5.11
C GLN A 142 0.45 22.75 -3.77
N HIS A 143 -0.25 23.59 -3.03
CA HIS A 143 -0.92 23.21 -1.78
C HIS A 143 -2.41 23.47 -1.97
N ALA A 144 -3.21 22.42 -1.95
CA ALA A 144 -4.64 22.55 -1.89
C ALA A 144 -5.18 21.65 -0.78
N THR A 145 -6.19 22.11 -0.09
CA THR A 145 -6.94 21.32 0.87
C THR A 145 -8.08 20.66 0.11
N LEU A 146 -8.16 19.33 0.15
CA LEU A 146 -9.29 18.61 -0.43
C LEU A 146 -10.53 18.82 0.46
N GLN A 147 -11.68 19.04 -0.18
CA GLN A 147 -12.96 19.09 0.51
C GLN A 147 -13.43 17.68 0.86
N SER A 148 -14.33 17.55 1.82
CA SER A 148 -14.89 16.24 2.19
C SER A 148 -15.89 15.70 1.16
N TYR A 149 -16.42 16.55 0.30
CA TYR A 149 -17.42 16.20 -0.70
C TYR A 149 -17.31 17.07 -1.94
N TYR A 150 -17.47 16.45 -3.11
CA TYR A 150 -17.53 17.07 -4.42
C TYR A 150 -18.79 16.55 -5.13
N PRO A 151 -19.73 17.44 -5.50
CA PRO A 151 -20.92 17.02 -6.23
C PRO A 151 -20.57 16.58 -7.65
N ALA A 152 -21.39 15.69 -8.21
CA ALA A 152 -21.31 15.31 -9.61
C ALA A 152 -21.58 16.54 -10.51
N GLU A 153 -20.86 16.65 -11.62
CA GLU A 153 -21.14 17.61 -12.67
C GLU A 153 -22.25 17.04 -13.58
N GLY A 154 -23.30 17.83 -13.81
CA GLY A 154 -24.45 17.41 -14.64
C GLY A 154 -25.33 16.34 -13.97
N LYS A 155 -25.73 15.32 -14.73
CA LYS A 155 -26.58 14.24 -14.23
C LYS A 155 -25.80 13.30 -13.34
N LYS A 156 -26.21 13.14 -12.08
CA LYS A 156 -25.58 12.20 -11.15
C LYS A 156 -25.78 10.74 -11.63
N VAL A 157 -24.67 10.02 -11.81
CA VAL A 157 -24.61 8.60 -12.20
C VAL A 157 -24.46 7.71 -10.96
N GLY A 158 -23.66 8.18 -9.96
CA GLY A 158 -23.40 7.41 -8.76
C GLY A 158 -22.67 8.20 -7.69
N SER A 159 -22.24 7.51 -6.63
CA SER A 159 -21.45 8.09 -5.53
C SER A 159 -20.26 7.20 -5.23
N VAL A 160 -19.06 7.77 -5.14
CA VAL A 160 -17.84 7.03 -4.83
C VAL A 160 -17.09 7.66 -3.68
N GLY A 161 -16.41 6.84 -2.90
CA GLY A 161 -15.42 7.28 -1.93
C GLY A 161 -14.05 7.39 -2.59
N LEU A 162 -13.22 8.34 -2.15
CA LEU A 162 -11.82 8.40 -2.57
C LEU A 162 -10.91 8.23 -1.35
N PHE A 163 -10.15 7.13 -1.35
CA PHE A 163 -9.12 6.87 -0.36
C PHE A 163 -7.84 7.61 -0.75
N ILE A 164 -7.44 8.60 0.05
CA ILE A 164 -6.30 9.47 -0.24
C ILE A 164 -5.02 9.07 0.51
N GLY A 165 -5.10 8.06 1.39
CA GLY A 165 -3.94 7.51 2.10
C GLY A 165 -3.21 8.48 3.03
N CYS A 166 -2.11 8.00 3.62
CA CYS A 166 -1.28 8.79 4.54
C CYS A 166 -0.13 9.51 3.83
N ILE A 167 0.60 8.81 2.96
CA ILE A 167 1.75 9.35 2.20
C ILE A 167 1.28 10.09 0.95
N THR A 168 0.34 9.53 0.20
CA THR A 168 -0.15 10.13 -1.04
C THR A 168 -0.87 11.46 -0.79
N ARG A 169 -1.51 11.63 0.36
CA ARG A 169 -2.17 12.89 0.74
C ARG A 169 -1.28 14.14 0.59
N PRO A 170 -0.06 14.21 1.15
CA PRO A 170 0.85 15.35 0.98
C PRO A 170 1.72 15.30 -0.27
N PHE A 171 1.98 14.12 -0.86
CA PHE A 171 2.96 13.95 -1.92
C PHE A 171 2.36 13.78 -3.31
N ASP A 172 1.11 13.33 -3.41
CA ASP A 172 0.43 13.03 -4.68
C ASP A 172 -0.92 13.74 -4.81
N LEU A 173 -0.98 14.97 -4.33
CA LEU A 173 -2.20 15.79 -4.33
C LEU A 173 -2.74 16.00 -5.75
N GLN A 174 -1.86 16.15 -6.73
CA GLN A 174 -2.26 16.38 -8.13
C GLN A 174 -3.03 15.20 -8.70
N THR A 175 -2.62 13.96 -8.43
CA THR A 175 -3.34 12.76 -8.83
C THR A 175 -4.74 12.73 -8.21
N HIS A 176 -4.86 13.05 -6.92
CA HIS A 176 -6.16 13.11 -6.28
C HIS A 176 -7.07 14.18 -6.88
N GLN A 177 -6.55 15.36 -7.16
CA GLN A 177 -7.31 16.43 -7.81
C GLN A 177 -7.78 16.05 -9.21
N SER A 178 -6.89 15.44 -10.00
CA SER A 178 -7.24 14.92 -11.34
C SER A 178 -8.30 13.83 -11.28
N ALA A 179 -8.18 12.91 -10.31
CA ALA A 179 -9.17 11.88 -10.07
C ALA A 179 -10.55 12.46 -9.72
N ILE A 180 -10.60 13.45 -8.80
CA ILE A 180 -11.83 14.12 -8.43
C ILE A 180 -12.47 14.81 -9.64
N THR A 181 -11.68 15.59 -10.40
CA THR A 181 -12.16 16.28 -11.60
C THR A 181 -12.75 15.30 -12.60
N LEU A 182 -12.03 14.21 -12.90
CA LEU A 182 -12.49 13.23 -13.87
C LEU A 182 -13.78 12.52 -13.40
N LEU A 183 -13.83 12.11 -12.13
CA LEU A 183 -15.00 11.43 -11.57
C LEU A 183 -16.22 12.34 -11.55
N THR A 184 -16.07 13.61 -11.17
CA THR A 184 -17.21 14.58 -11.15
C THR A 184 -17.72 14.86 -12.57
N GLN A 185 -16.83 15.00 -13.55
CA GLN A 185 -17.20 15.13 -14.96
C GLN A 185 -17.93 13.90 -15.51
N LEU A 186 -17.60 12.71 -15.02
CA LEU A 186 -18.29 11.47 -15.35
C LEU A 186 -19.64 11.31 -14.63
N GLY A 187 -20.03 12.28 -13.80
CA GLY A 187 -21.32 12.26 -13.08
C GLY A 187 -21.26 11.52 -11.74
N TYR A 188 -20.08 11.21 -11.20
CA TYR A 188 -19.96 10.65 -9.86
C TYR A 188 -19.78 11.74 -8.81
N ALA A 189 -20.57 11.67 -7.73
CA ALA A 189 -20.27 12.44 -6.53
C ALA A 189 -19.11 11.76 -5.78
N VAL A 190 -18.16 12.57 -5.27
CA VAL A 190 -16.95 12.04 -4.62
C VAL A 190 -16.93 12.45 -3.14
N THR A 191 -16.87 11.45 -2.26
CA THR A 191 -16.77 11.64 -0.80
C THR A 191 -15.35 11.31 -0.33
N ILE A 192 -14.77 12.23 0.45
CA ILE A 192 -13.42 12.11 1.03
C ILE A 192 -13.52 12.32 2.54
N PRO A 193 -13.82 11.27 3.32
CA PRO A 193 -13.96 11.41 4.77
C PRO A 193 -12.66 11.92 5.40
N HIS A 194 -12.76 12.92 6.27
CA HIS A 194 -11.60 13.43 7.02
C HIS A 194 -11.06 12.41 8.04
N GLN A 195 -11.91 11.47 8.47
CA GLN A 195 -11.61 10.45 9.46
C GLN A 195 -10.80 9.27 8.88
N GLN A 196 -10.63 9.18 7.56
CA GLN A 196 -9.80 8.13 6.98
C GLN A 196 -8.36 8.20 7.47
N GLN A 197 -7.77 7.04 7.68
CA GLN A 197 -6.44 6.86 8.25
C GLN A 197 -5.47 6.21 7.25
N CYS A 198 -4.30 5.77 7.74
CA CYS A 198 -3.40 4.91 6.99
C CYS A 198 -4.14 3.62 6.57
N CYS A 199 -3.77 3.03 5.42
CA CYS A 199 -4.31 1.72 5.03
C CYS A 199 -3.88 0.58 5.96
N GLY A 200 -2.81 0.76 6.73
CA GLY A 200 -2.25 -0.25 7.64
C GLY A 200 -1.17 -1.15 7.01
N ALA A 201 -0.87 -1.02 5.71
CA ALA A 201 0.12 -1.87 5.05
C ALA A 201 1.49 -1.83 5.73
N LEU A 202 1.94 -0.65 6.16
CA LEU A 202 3.23 -0.50 6.83
C LEU A 202 3.25 -1.26 8.17
N ALA A 203 2.21 -1.13 8.98
CA ALA A 203 2.07 -1.87 10.23
C ALA A 203 2.02 -3.40 9.97
N GLN A 204 1.25 -3.84 8.97
CA GLN A 204 1.17 -5.25 8.58
C GLN A 204 2.57 -5.80 8.24
N HIS A 205 3.32 -5.10 7.40
CA HIS A 205 4.65 -5.52 6.93
C HIS A 205 5.75 -5.43 8.00
N HIS A 206 5.51 -4.68 9.06
CA HIS A 206 6.36 -4.67 10.26
C HIS A 206 5.94 -5.70 11.32
N GLY A 207 4.99 -6.60 11.00
CA GLY A 207 4.51 -7.63 11.91
C GLY A 207 3.66 -7.08 13.06
N GLU A 208 2.90 -6.01 12.80
CA GLU A 208 1.95 -5.39 13.74
C GLU A 208 0.50 -5.54 13.24
N PRO A 209 -0.01 -6.79 13.10
CA PRO A 209 -1.32 -7.05 12.48
C PRO A 209 -2.49 -6.44 13.24
N GLN A 210 -2.35 -6.27 14.56
CA GLN A 210 -3.38 -5.63 15.39
C GLN A 210 -3.57 -4.15 15.00
N GLN A 211 -2.48 -3.43 14.80
CA GLN A 211 -2.52 -2.04 14.37
C GLN A 211 -3.03 -1.92 12.94
N ALA A 212 -2.60 -2.82 12.04
CA ALA A 212 -3.11 -2.88 10.67
C ALA A 212 -4.62 -3.08 10.65
N LYS A 213 -5.15 -3.99 11.48
CA LYS A 213 -6.59 -4.23 11.64
C LYS A 213 -7.35 -3.01 12.18
N GLN A 214 -6.78 -2.27 13.14
CA GLN A 214 -7.38 -1.04 13.65
C GLN A 214 -7.52 0.02 12.55
N HIS A 215 -6.49 0.19 11.72
CA HIS A 215 -6.53 1.09 10.58
C HIS A 215 -7.58 0.68 9.53
N ALA A 216 -7.66 -0.61 9.22
CA ALA A 216 -8.66 -1.14 8.28
C ALA A 216 -10.09 -0.87 8.78
N LEU A 217 -10.36 -1.13 10.08
CA LEU A 217 -11.66 -0.87 10.69
C LEU A 217 -12.01 0.62 10.72
N ALA A 218 -11.06 1.49 11.04
CA ALA A 218 -11.26 2.93 11.04
C ALA A 218 -11.61 3.45 9.63
N ASN A 219 -10.95 2.94 8.59
CA ASN A 219 -11.26 3.29 7.21
C ASN A 219 -12.64 2.77 6.79
N HIS A 220 -12.99 1.53 7.15
CA HIS A 220 -14.33 1.00 6.91
C HIS A 220 -15.39 1.91 7.53
N THR A 221 -15.25 2.26 8.81
CA THR A 221 -16.18 3.15 9.52
C THR A 221 -16.28 4.52 8.85
N ALA A 222 -15.15 5.08 8.40
CA ALA A 222 -15.11 6.39 7.76
C ALA A 222 -15.89 6.42 6.44
N PHE A 223 -15.87 5.34 5.66
CA PHE A 223 -16.58 5.23 4.38
C PHE A 223 -18.00 4.65 4.49
N ALA A 224 -18.40 4.12 5.65
CA ALA A 224 -19.72 3.53 5.86
C ALA A 224 -20.83 4.56 6.17
N THR A 225 -20.52 5.87 6.13
CA THR A 225 -21.46 6.93 6.50
C THR A 225 -22.60 7.14 5.50
N GLU A 226 -22.41 6.72 4.26
CA GLU A 226 -23.40 6.79 3.18
C GLU A 226 -23.21 5.63 2.20
N PRO A 227 -24.24 5.26 1.43
CA PRO A 227 -24.08 4.25 0.38
C PRO A 227 -23.14 4.73 -0.71
N LEU A 228 -22.08 3.96 -0.99
CA LEU A 228 -21.10 4.21 -2.04
C LEU A 228 -21.08 3.04 -3.02
N ASP A 229 -21.01 3.34 -4.32
CA ASP A 229 -20.86 2.32 -5.37
C ASP A 229 -19.48 1.66 -5.30
N ALA A 230 -18.46 2.43 -4.92
CA ALA A 230 -17.10 1.94 -4.67
C ALA A 230 -16.32 2.92 -3.79
N VAL A 231 -15.28 2.41 -3.13
CA VAL A 231 -14.20 3.21 -2.53
C VAL A 231 -12.97 3.06 -3.40
N LEU A 232 -12.58 4.13 -4.08
CA LEU A 232 -11.51 4.15 -5.05
C LEU A 232 -10.17 4.49 -4.41
N PHE A 233 -9.11 3.87 -4.88
CA PHE A 233 -7.74 4.17 -4.46
C PHE A 233 -6.82 4.35 -5.68
N THR A 234 -5.79 5.18 -5.54
CA THR A 234 -4.77 5.46 -6.57
C THR A 234 -3.46 4.72 -6.31
N SER A 235 -3.27 4.18 -5.10
CA SER A 235 -2.06 3.45 -4.70
C SER A 235 -2.37 1.97 -4.54
N SER A 236 -1.81 1.13 -5.42
CA SER A 236 -2.04 -0.31 -5.43
C SER A 236 -1.59 -1.03 -4.16
N GLY A 237 -0.53 -0.56 -3.47
CA GLY A 237 -0.11 -1.10 -2.19
C GLY A 237 -1.13 -0.86 -1.08
N CYS A 238 -1.72 0.35 -1.03
CA CYS A 238 -2.82 0.64 -0.12
C CYS A 238 -4.07 -0.16 -0.48
N GLY A 239 -4.39 -0.26 -1.78
CA GLY A 239 -5.54 -1.01 -2.25
C GLY A 239 -5.47 -2.49 -1.91
N ALA A 240 -4.31 -3.12 -2.10
CA ALA A 240 -4.09 -4.52 -1.70
C ALA A 240 -4.39 -4.74 -0.22
N GLN A 241 -3.88 -3.86 0.66
CA GLN A 241 -4.13 -3.94 2.09
C GLN A 241 -5.60 -3.75 2.44
N LEU A 242 -6.27 -2.78 1.82
CA LEU A 242 -7.69 -2.49 2.08
C LEU A 242 -8.61 -3.63 1.61
N ILE A 243 -8.30 -4.27 0.48
CA ILE A 243 -9.07 -5.41 -0.03
C ILE A 243 -8.84 -6.65 0.81
N GLU A 244 -7.59 -6.94 1.22
CA GLU A 244 -7.28 -8.17 1.96
C GLU A 244 -7.68 -8.11 3.43
N HIS A 245 -7.66 -6.93 4.05
CA HIS A 245 -7.86 -6.77 5.49
C HIS A 245 -8.98 -5.80 5.88
N GLY A 246 -9.62 -5.18 4.89
CA GLY A 246 -10.79 -4.34 5.08
C GLY A 246 -12.08 -5.15 5.28
N SER A 247 -13.21 -4.45 5.38
CA SER A 247 -14.51 -5.11 5.41
C SER A 247 -14.90 -5.60 4.01
N PRO A 248 -15.44 -6.82 3.88
CA PRO A 248 -15.97 -7.32 2.62
C PRO A 248 -17.17 -6.49 2.10
N ASP A 249 -17.85 -5.77 2.99
CA ASP A 249 -19.00 -4.92 2.63
C ASP A 249 -18.58 -3.60 1.98
N THR A 250 -17.28 -3.25 2.00
CA THR A 250 -16.76 -2.03 1.38
C THR A 250 -16.15 -2.37 0.02
N PRO A 251 -16.76 -1.93 -1.09
CA PRO A 251 -16.30 -2.30 -2.44
C PRO A 251 -15.06 -1.47 -2.83
N TYR A 252 -13.89 -1.83 -2.32
CA TYR A 252 -12.63 -1.19 -2.71
C TYR A 252 -12.23 -1.55 -4.14
N ARG A 253 -11.94 -0.53 -4.98
CA ARG A 253 -11.55 -0.71 -6.37
C ARG A 253 -10.38 0.20 -6.76
N GLU A 254 -9.52 -0.30 -7.65
CA GLU A 254 -8.48 0.52 -8.28
C GLU A 254 -9.15 1.51 -9.24
N ILE A 255 -8.68 2.77 -9.22
CA ILE A 255 -9.37 3.85 -9.95
C ILE A 255 -9.38 3.65 -11.46
N CYS A 256 -8.27 3.18 -12.06
CA CYS A 256 -8.21 2.96 -13.51
C CYS A 256 -9.10 1.79 -13.93
N ASP A 257 -9.16 0.72 -13.13
CA ASP A 257 -10.10 -0.40 -13.35
C ASP A 257 -11.55 0.06 -13.25
N PHE A 258 -11.88 0.88 -12.27
CA PHE A 258 -13.22 1.45 -12.14
C PHE A 258 -13.59 2.33 -13.34
N LEU A 259 -12.68 3.22 -13.74
CA LEU A 259 -12.89 4.13 -14.88
C LEU A 259 -13.03 3.38 -16.20
N ALA A 260 -12.21 2.35 -16.43
CA ALA A 260 -12.28 1.53 -17.65
C ALA A 260 -13.63 0.82 -17.82
N GLN A 261 -14.32 0.54 -16.71
CA GLN A 261 -15.66 -0.08 -16.70
C GLN A 261 -16.80 0.95 -16.62
N SER A 262 -16.47 2.25 -16.55
CA SER A 262 -17.46 3.32 -16.43
C SER A 262 -17.94 3.73 -17.84
N PRO A 263 -19.23 3.51 -18.18
CA PRO A 263 -19.75 3.85 -19.52
C PRO A 263 -19.53 5.31 -19.91
N PRO A 264 -19.69 6.30 -19.01
CA PRO A 264 -19.50 7.70 -19.37
C PRO A 264 -18.08 8.07 -19.81
N LEU A 265 -17.05 7.25 -19.53
CA LEU A 265 -15.69 7.54 -19.97
C LEU A 265 -15.56 7.63 -21.49
N ALA A 266 -16.29 6.78 -22.23
CA ALA A 266 -16.27 6.77 -23.70
C ALA A 266 -16.91 8.03 -24.31
N GLU A 267 -17.71 8.77 -23.55
CA GLU A 267 -18.42 9.98 -23.98
C GLU A 267 -17.58 11.25 -23.77
N LEU A 268 -16.47 11.17 -23.03
CA LEU A 268 -15.60 12.31 -22.79
C LEU A 268 -14.82 12.69 -24.06
N PRO A 269 -14.68 13.99 -24.36
CA PRO A 269 -13.90 14.47 -25.51
C PRO A 269 -12.40 14.40 -25.22
N LEU A 270 -11.87 13.17 -25.05
CA LEU A 270 -10.47 12.95 -24.76
C LEU A 270 -9.61 13.35 -25.98
N GLN A 271 -8.51 14.05 -25.73
CA GLN A 271 -7.56 14.43 -26.77
C GLN A 271 -6.46 13.37 -26.90
N PRO A 272 -6.02 13.05 -28.12
CA PRO A 272 -4.89 12.15 -28.34
C PRO A 272 -3.63 12.69 -27.65
N LEU A 273 -2.96 11.85 -26.88
CA LEU A 273 -1.67 12.16 -26.29
C LEU A 273 -0.56 11.75 -27.28
N ASN A 274 -0.03 12.73 -28.04
CA ASN A 274 1.08 12.50 -28.98
C ASN A 274 2.42 12.44 -28.26
N GLN A 275 2.54 11.53 -27.27
CA GLN A 275 3.75 11.33 -26.48
C GLN A 275 3.97 9.83 -26.28
N GLU A 276 5.22 9.43 -26.24
CA GLU A 276 5.60 8.09 -25.83
C GLU A 276 5.45 7.97 -24.31
N VAL A 277 4.73 6.96 -23.84
CA VAL A 277 4.45 6.74 -22.41
C VAL A 277 5.00 5.39 -22.00
N LEU A 278 5.82 5.37 -20.95
CA LEU A 278 6.27 4.15 -20.30
C LEU A 278 5.28 3.74 -19.20
N LEU A 279 4.63 2.61 -19.37
CA LEU A 279 3.70 2.07 -18.37
C LEU A 279 4.41 1.08 -17.44
N HIS A 280 4.43 1.38 -16.14
CA HIS A 280 4.91 0.48 -15.10
C HIS A 280 3.75 -0.10 -14.31
N HIS A 281 3.62 -1.44 -14.32
CA HIS A 281 2.67 -2.15 -13.47
C HIS A 281 3.30 -2.47 -12.11
N PRO A 282 2.87 -1.84 -11.00
CA PRO A 282 3.39 -2.14 -9.67
C PRO A 282 3.17 -3.60 -9.29
N CYS A 283 4.08 -4.17 -8.49
CA CYS A 283 3.99 -5.57 -8.07
C CYS A 283 2.67 -5.90 -7.36
N SER A 284 2.18 -5.02 -6.51
CA SER A 284 0.89 -5.16 -5.82
C SER A 284 -0.30 -5.19 -6.78
N LEU A 285 -0.29 -4.35 -7.82
CA LEU A 285 -1.33 -4.38 -8.85
C LEU A 285 -1.30 -5.73 -9.58
N ARG A 286 -0.13 -6.13 -10.09
CA ARG A 286 0.01 -7.33 -10.92
C ARG A 286 -0.16 -8.65 -10.16
N ASN A 287 0.35 -8.74 -8.93
CA ASN A 287 0.43 -10.03 -8.21
C ASN A 287 -0.65 -10.18 -7.13
N THR A 288 -1.16 -9.09 -6.56
CA THR A 288 -2.18 -9.12 -5.50
C THR A 288 -3.55 -8.78 -6.04
N LEU A 289 -3.68 -7.66 -6.73
CA LEU A 289 -4.98 -7.18 -7.24
C LEU A 289 -5.40 -7.84 -8.57
N LYS A 290 -4.47 -8.51 -9.26
CA LYS A 290 -4.70 -9.21 -10.53
C LYS A 290 -5.21 -8.28 -11.65
N GLY A 291 -4.80 -7.00 -11.60
CA GLY A 291 -5.11 -6.00 -12.61
C GLY A 291 -4.17 -6.04 -13.82
#